data_fcb9175b3e41bb1cd9603dae5febf6ab
#
_entry.id   fcb9175b3e41bb1cd9603dae5febf6ab
#
_cell.length_a   1.000
_cell.length_b   1.000
_cell.length_c   1.000
_cell.angle_alpha   90.00
_cell.angle_beta   90.00
_cell.angle_gamma   90.00
#
_symmetry.space_group_name_H-M   'P 1'
#
loop_
_entity.id
_entity.type
_entity.pdbx_description
1 polymer ?
#
loop_
_entity_poly.entity_id
_entity_poly.type
_entity_poly.pdbx_seq_one_letter_code
_entity_poly.pdbx_strand_id
1 'polypeptide(L)'
;MLGGIMVLIIGGTMLSRYNVQDIDQCFSSIYKDRLVPATTILYLTENLYRKRLSLETYLFSEKRESPARVKAQLQAYDRSIDSLIHSFEKTYLVDQEAKSLHAFKSQTAQYARLEGHVLALCANGLAGDAREMFSAPGAATFESTILNLNELAGIQSTIGKDLMRASKVNVASFSIISFLQIALAIITGLVVIVLIRNSQIIQKPGPDRKKSQYFNLN
;
A
#
# COMPACT_ATOMS: atom_id res chain seq x y z
N MET A 1 -20.67 -35.16 22.24
CA MET A 1 -19.25 -34.98 21.92
C MET A 1 -18.99 -34.55 20.49
N LEU A 2 -19.54 -35.16 19.45
CA LEU A 2 -19.37 -34.75 18.07
C LEU A 2 -19.78 -33.26 17.84
N GLY A 3 -20.85 -32.78 18.46
CA GLY A 3 -21.30 -31.40 18.37
C GLY A 3 -20.28 -30.37 18.88
N GLY A 4 -19.55 -30.70 19.98
CA GLY A 4 -18.51 -29.80 20.48
C GLY A 4 -17.29 -29.68 19.55
N ILE A 5 -16.90 -30.75 18.89
CA ILE A 5 -15.82 -30.75 17.88
C ILE A 5 -16.25 -29.93 16.67
N MET A 6 -17.49 -30.07 16.23
CA MET A 6 -18.05 -29.32 15.09
C MET A 6 -18.09 -27.81 15.36
N VAL A 7 -18.46 -27.38 16.56
CA VAL A 7 -18.44 -25.98 16.99
C VAL A 7 -17.02 -25.42 17.01
N LEU A 8 -16.04 -26.20 17.49
CA LEU A 8 -14.62 -25.78 17.48
C LEU A 8 -14.07 -25.62 16.06
N ILE A 9 -14.39 -26.54 15.15
CA ILE A 9 -13.96 -26.45 13.74
C ILE A 9 -14.60 -25.22 13.05
N ILE A 10 -15.90 -25.02 13.25
CA ILE A 10 -16.61 -23.88 12.68
C ILE A 10 -16.06 -22.55 13.23
N GLY A 11 -15.88 -22.45 14.54
CA GLY A 11 -15.29 -21.27 15.20
C GLY A 11 -13.88 -20.99 14.71
N GLY A 12 -13.05 -22.02 14.58
CA GLY A 12 -11.69 -21.92 14.03
C GLY A 12 -11.67 -21.44 12.56
N THR A 13 -12.58 -21.96 11.76
CA THR A 13 -12.69 -21.57 10.34
C THR A 13 -13.17 -20.12 10.20
N MET A 14 -14.13 -19.68 11.02
CA MET A 14 -14.58 -18.28 11.03
C MET A 14 -13.47 -17.33 11.44
N LEU A 15 -12.73 -17.65 12.50
CA LEU A 15 -11.61 -16.83 12.97
C LEU A 15 -10.49 -16.76 11.93
N SER A 16 -10.19 -17.86 11.25
CA SER A 16 -9.21 -17.91 10.16
C SER A 16 -9.61 -17.03 8.97
N ARG A 17 -10.90 -17.05 8.57
CA ARG A 17 -11.40 -16.19 7.49
C ARG A 17 -11.32 -14.72 7.83
N TYR A 18 -11.66 -14.33 9.05
CA TYR A 18 -11.57 -12.94 9.50
C TYR A 18 -10.14 -12.41 9.40
N ASN A 19 -9.18 -13.19 9.87
CA ASN A 19 -7.76 -12.83 9.83
C ASN A 19 -7.18 -12.75 8.40
N VAL A 20 -7.63 -13.60 7.48
CA VAL A 20 -7.20 -13.54 6.07
C VAL A 20 -7.74 -12.26 5.40
N GLN A 21 -8.96 -11.84 5.71
CA GLN A 21 -9.54 -10.59 5.19
C GLN A 21 -8.78 -9.36 5.69
N ASP A 22 -8.38 -9.33 6.96
CA ASP A 22 -7.58 -8.22 7.51
C ASP A 22 -6.19 -8.12 6.83
N ILE A 23 -5.56 -9.26 6.53
CA ILE A 23 -4.30 -9.30 5.79
C ILE A 23 -4.49 -8.78 4.36
N ASP A 24 -5.52 -9.21 3.65
CA ASP A 24 -5.81 -8.77 2.28
C ASP A 24 -6.11 -7.26 2.22
N GLN A 25 -6.90 -6.74 3.17
CA GLN A 25 -7.15 -5.30 3.30
C GLN A 25 -5.86 -4.52 3.57
N CYS A 26 -4.99 -5.02 4.44
CA CYS A 26 -3.70 -4.39 4.74
C CYS A 26 -2.80 -4.34 3.49
N PHE A 27 -2.68 -5.43 2.72
CA PHE A 27 -1.92 -5.45 1.48
C PHE A 27 -2.53 -4.53 0.41
N SER A 28 -3.86 -4.51 0.28
CA SER A 28 -4.56 -3.61 -0.64
C SER A 28 -4.33 -2.14 -0.29
N SER A 29 -4.37 -1.80 0.99
CA SER A 29 -4.08 -0.44 1.47
C SER A 29 -2.62 -0.06 1.22
N ILE A 30 -1.65 -0.94 1.53
CA ILE A 30 -0.24 -0.68 1.23
C ILE A 30 -0.03 -0.43 -0.27
N TYR A 31 -0.64 -1.22 -1.13
CA TYR A 31 -0.52 -1.04 -2.57
C TYR A 31 -1.17 0.26 -3.05
N LYS A 32 -2.47 0.46 -2.76
CA LYS A 32 -3.26 1.58 -3.28
C LYS A 32 -2.88 2.91 -2.66
N ASP A 33 -2.64 2.92 -1.34
CA ASP A 33 -2.51 4.17 -0.59
C ASP A 33 -1.05 4.53 -0.31
N ARG A 34 -0.08 3.66 -0.66
CA ARG A 34 1.35 3.93 -0.44
C ARG A 34 2.21 3.72 -1.67
N LEU A 35 2.10 2.58 -2.35
CA LEU A 35 2.93 2.31 -3.53
C LEU A 35 2.52 3.16 -4.72
N VAL A 36 1.22 3.30 -4.98
CA VAL A 36 0.70 4.14 -6.08
C VAL A 36 1.08 5.61 -5.88
N PRO A 37 0.85 6.24 -4.71
CA PRO A 37 1.33 7.60 -4.44
C PRO A 37 2.85 7.76 -4.57
N ALA A 38 3.64 6.84 -4.04
CA ALA A 38 5.11 6.90 -4.16
C ALA A 38 5.58 6.88 -5.63
N THR A 39 4.96 6.03 -6.46
CA THR A 39 5.23 5.97 -7.89
C THR A 39 4.77 7.26 -8.59
N THR A 40 3.65 7.84 -8.18
CA THR A 40 3.15 9.11 -8.70
C THR A 40 4.14 10.25 -8.41
N ILE A 41 4.73 10.30 -7.21
CA ILE A 41 5.77 11.28 -6.84
C ILE A 41 6.99 11.16 -7.78
N LEU A 42 7.40 9.94 -8.10
CA LEU A 42 8.50 9.71 -9.04
C LEU A 42 8.21 10.31 -10.42
N TYR A 43 7.01 10.06 -10.97
CA TYR A 43 6.61 10.62 -12.25
C TYR A 43 6.40 12.14 -12.22
N LEU A 44 5.93 12.70 -11.10
CA LEU A 44 5.88 14.15 -10.91
C LEU A 44 7.29 14.76 -10.96
N THR A 45 8.25 14.15 -10.26
CA THR A 45 9.66 14.56 -10.28
C THR A 45 10.22 14.52 -11.69
N GLU A 46 10.01 13.42 -12.41
CA GLU A 46 10.48 13.25 -13.78
C GLU A 46 9.91 14.35 -14.71
N ASN A 47 8.59 14.61 -14.66
CA ASN A 47 7.96 15.64 -15.49
C ASN A 47 8.49 17.04 -15.18
N LEU A 48 8.71 17.39 -13.91
CA LEU A 48 9.29 18.67 -13.51
C LEU A 48 10.72 18.85 -14.05
N TYR A 49 11.57 17.82 -13.93
CA TYR A 49 12.93 17.89 -14.48
C TYR A 49 12.94 17.96 -16.01
N ARG A 50 12.09 17.19 -16.70
CA ARG A 50 11.94 17.25 -18.15
C ARG A 50 11.48 18.62 -18.62
N LYS A 51 10.56 19.24 -17.90
CA LYS A 51 10.06 20.59 -18.13
C LYS A 51 11.18 21.62 -18.02
N ARG A 52 11.95 21.57 -16.92
CA ARG A 52 13.10 22.44 -16.70
C ARG A 52 14.16 22.25 -17.79
N LEU A 53 14.53 21.02 -18.12
CA LEU A 53 15.53 20.71 -19.16
C LEU A 53 15.09 21.19 -20.53
N SER A 54 13.79 21.07 -20.88
CA SER A 54 13.25 21.58 -22.13
C SER A 54 13.42 23.10 -22.26
N LEU A 55 13.12 23.84 -21.18
CA LEU A 55 13.27 25.30 -21.17
C LEU A 55 14.75 25.72 -21.15
N GLU A 56 15.60 25.01 -20.40
CA GLU A 56 17.04 25.22 -20.35
C GLU A 56 17.68 25.02 -21.74
N THR A 57 17.35 23.92 -22.41
CA THR A 57 17.80 23.63 -23.76
C THR A 57 17.40 24.76 -24.74
N TYR A 58 16.16 25.25 -24.65
CA TYR A 58 15.69 26.34 -25.45
C TYR A 58 16.47 27.63 -25.22
N LEU A 59 16.82 27.95 -23.97
CA LEU A 59 17.50 29.21 -23.62
C LEU A 59 19.01 29.23 -23.95
N PHE A 60 19.66 28.07 -23.88
CA PHE A 60 21.12 27.98 -23.94
C PHE A 60 21.68 27.19 -25.13
N SER A 61 20.83 26.47 -25.89
CA SER A 61 21.28 25.76 -27.09
C SER A 61 21.51 26.71 -28.25
N GLU A 62 22.53 26.43 -29.06
CA GLU A 62 22.80 27.10 -30.31
C GLU A 62 21.71 26.83 -31.38
N LYS A 63 21.12 25.63 -31.35
CA LYS A 63 19.99 25.25 -32.19
C LYS A 63 18.70 25.76 -31.56
N ARG A 64 18.24 26.92 -32.10
CA ARG A 64 16.98 27.50 -31.63
C ARG A 64 15.80 26.64 -32.06
N GLU A 65 15.17 26.01 -31.11
CA GLU A 65 13.84 25.43 -31.31
C GLU A 65 12.80 26.55 -31.52
N SER A 66 11.70 26.23 -32.20
CA SER A 66 10.59 27.16 -32.34
C SER A 66 9.94 27.40 -30.95
N PRO A 67 9.70 28.68 -30.55
CA PRO A 67 9.03 29.02 -29.30
C PRO A 67 7.68 28.31 -29.13
N ALA A 68 6.94 28.17 -30.25
CA ALA A 68 5.65 27.47 -30.24
C ALA A 68 5.79 25.99 -29.87
N ARG A 69 6.86 25.33 -30.36
CA ARG A 69 7.14 23.90 -30.00
C ARG A 69 7.49 23.74 -28.54
N VAL A 70 8.36 24.60 -28.01
CA VAL A 70 8.73 24.54 -26.57
C VAL A 70 7.50 24.81 -25.71
N LYS A 71 6.69 25.83 -26.05
CA LYS A 71 5.44 26.10 -25.33
C LYS A 71 4.49 24.89 -25.33
N ALA A 72 4.31 24.24 -26.48
CA ALA A 72 3.46 23.07 -26.60
C ALA A 72 4.00 21.86 -25.73
N GLN A 73 5.32 21.73 -25.67
CA GLN A 73 5.97 20.71 -24.87
C GLN A 73 5.81 20.96 -23.37
N LEU A 74 6.03 22.21 -22.90
CA LEU A 74 5.78 22.58 -21.50
C LEU A 74 4.32 22.34 -21.11
N GLN A 75 3.36 22.72 -21.96
CA GLN A 75 1.93 22.44 -21.73
C GLN A 75 1.59 20.95 -21.69
N ALA A 76 2.32 20.11 -22.43
CA ALA A 76 2.14 18.65 -22.35
C ALA A 76 2.61 18.11 -20.99
N TYR A 77 3.72 18.62 -20.48
CA TYR A 77 4.19 18.28 -19.13
C TYR A 77 3.23 18.78 -18.04
N ASP A 78 2.69 20.01 -18.18
CA ASP A 78 1.69 20.53 -17.24
C ASP A 78 0.46 19.63 -17.16
N ARG A 79 -0.09 19.21 -18.31
CA ARG A 79 -1.22 18.27 -18.32
C ARG A 79 -0.89 16.92 -17.68
N SER A 80 0.33 16.43 -17.87
CA SER A 80 0.80 15.20 -17.21
C SER A 80 0.89 15.38 -15.69
N ILE A 81 1.44 16.50 -15.23
CA ILE A 81 1.55 16.84 -13.81
C ILE A 81 0.15 16.95 -13.18
N ASP A 82 -0.78 17.66 -13.82
CA ASP A 82 -2.16 17.82 -13.34
C ASP A 82 -2.87 16.46 -13.23
N SER A 83 -2.71 15.58 -14.23
CA SER A 83 -3.26 14.23 -14.20
C SER A 83 -2.69 13.38 -13.06
N LEU A 84 -1.38 13.47 -12.81
CA LEU A 84 -0.70 12.78 -11.73
C LEU A 84 -1.17 13.30 -10.35
N ILE A 85 -1.29 14.62 -10.19
CA ILE A 85 -1.82 15.25 -8.98
C ILE A 85 -3.26 14.76 -8.73
N HIS A 86 -4.11 14.76 -9.75
CA HIS A 86 -5.48 14.28 -9.63
C HIS A 86 -5.57 12.80 -9.25
N SER A 87 -4.64 11.98 -9.76
CA SER A 87 -4.52 10.57 -9.36
C SER A 87 -4.09 10.41 -7.91
N PHE A 88 -3.16 11.26 -7.46
CA PHE A 88 -2.71 11.29 -6.07
C PHE A 88 -3.85 11.70 -5.10
N GLU A 89 -4.65 12.71 -5.48
CA GLU A 89 -5.80 13.19 -4.69
C GLU A 89 -6.89 12.13 -4.50
N LYS A 90 -6.94 11.10 -5.34
CA LYS A 90 -7.90 9.99 -5.22
C LYS A 90 -7.48 8.92 -4.22
N THR A 91 -6.24 8.95 -3.75
CA THR A 91 -5.75 8.04 -2.72
C THR A 91 -6.15 8.53 -1.33
N TYR A 92 -6.09 7.64 -0.33
CA TYR A 92 -6.34 8.05 1.05
C TYR A 92 -5.19 8.92 1.56
N LEU A 93 -5.46 10.20 1.77
CA LEU A 93 -4.49 11.18 2.26
C LEU A 93 -4.71 11.43 3.74
N VAL A 94 -3.63 11.41 4.53
CA VAL A 94 -3.66 11.97 5.88
C VAL A 94 -3.53 13.49 5.81
N ASP A 95 -3.92 14.20 6.88
CA ASP A 95 -3.93 15.68 6.92
C ASP A 95 -2.59 16.30 6.52
N GLN A 96 -1.48 15.69 6.94
CA GLN A 96 -0.15 16.16 6.62
C GLN A 96 0.17 16.02 5.13
N GLU A 97 -0.23 14.91 4.50
CA GLU A 97 -0.10 14.72 3.05
C GLU A 97 -0.93 15.71 2.26
N ALA A 98 -2.19 15.93 2.65
CA ALA A 98 -3.08 16.88 2.01
C ALA A 98 -2.50 18.31 2.05
N LYS A 99 -1.94 18.72 3.19
CA LYS A 99 -1.28 20.01 3.36
C LYS A 99 -0.03 20.16 2.48
N SER A 100 0.84 19.15 2.47
CA SER A 100 2.05 19.15 1.65
C SER A 100 1.74 19.10 0.16
N LEU A 101 0.73 18.33 -0.26
CA LEU A 101 0.24 18.30 -1.65
C LEU A 101 -0.31 19.66 -2.08
N HIS A 102 -1.05 20.36 -1.22
CA HIS A 102 -1.54 21.71 -1.51
C HIS A 102 -0.39 22.72 -1.71
N ALA A 103 0.65 22.65 -0.85
CA ALA A 103 1.85 23.46 -0.99
C ALA A 103 2.56 23.17 -2.32
N PHE A 104 2.73 21.88 -2.67
CA PHE A 104 3.31 21.46 -3.93
C PHE A 104 2.52 21.99 -5.14
N LYS A 105 1.20 21.90 -5.15
CA LYS A 105 0.33 22.46 -6.23
C LYS A 105 0.55 23.97 -6.39
N SER A 106 0.61 24.70 -5.28
CA SER A 106 0.85 26.14 -5.29
C SER A 106 2.20 26.50 -5.92
N GLN A 107 3.27 25.77 -5.53
CA GLN A 107 4.62 25.99 -6.06
C GLN A 107 4.72 25.61 -7.54
N THR A 108 4.11 24.51 -7.96
CA THR A 108 4.07 24.09 -9.36
C THR A 108 3.38 25.14 -10.22
N ALA A 109 2.26 25.72 -9.76
CA ALA A 109 1.57 26.79 -10.46
C ALA A 109 2.41 28.09 -10.52
N GLN A 110 3.18 28.39 -9.47
CA GLN A 110 4.10 29.52 -9.47
C GLN A 110 5.24 29.31 -10.48
N TYR A 111 5.80 28.09 -10.53
CA TYR A 111 6.85 27.74 -11.49
C TYR A 111 6.32 27.83 -12.94
N ALA A 112 5.12 27.34 -13.23
CA ALA A 112 4.51 27.45 -14.56
C ALA A 112 4.29 28.91 -15.00
N ARG A 113 3.91 29.81 -14.08
CA ARG A 113 3.82 31.26 -14.39
C ARG A 113 5.18 31.86 -14.73
N LEU A 114 6.24 31.48 -14.00
CA LEU A 114 7.59 31.94 -14.26
C LEU A 114 8.07 31.47 -15.64
N GLU A 115 7.83 30.22 -16.02
CA GLU A 115 8.15 29.71 -17.36
C GLU A 115 7.42 30.49 -18.47
N GLY A 116 6.16 30.84 -18.24
CA GLY A 116 5.40 31.69 -19.14
C GLY A 116 6.05 33.10 -19.34
N HIS A 117 6.56 33.71 -18.24
CA HIS A 117 7.29 34.96 -18.30
C HIS A 117 8.62 34.81 -19.04
N VAL A 118 9.38 33.76 -18.82
CA VAL A 118 10.62 33.46 -19.53
C VAL A 118 10.36 33.35 -21.04
N LEU A 119 9.32 32.64 -21.47
CA LEU A 119 8.95 32.52 -22.87
C LEU A 119 8.51 33.84 -23.46
N ALA A 120 7.79 34.70 -22.71
CA ALA A 120 7.38 36.02 -23.13
C ALA A 120 8.57 36.98 -23.35
N LEU A 121 9.56 36.95 -22.43
CA LEU A 121 10.82 37.69 -22.59
C LEU A 121 11.58 37.27 -23.85
N CYS A 122 11.68 35.96 -24.11
CA CYS A 122 12.28 35.46 -25.35
C CYS A 122 11.55 35.91 -26.59
N ALA A 123 10.22 35.93 -26.60
CA ALA A 123 9.39 36.38 -27.73
C ALA A 123 9.58 37.89 -28.02
N ASN A 124 9.86 38.67 -26.99
CA ASN A 124 10.13 40.12 -27.11
C ASN A 124 11.61 40.44 -27.42
N GLY A 125 12.44 39.44 -27.68
CA GLY A 125 13.87 39.63 -27.98
C GLY A 125 14.78 39.85 -26.75
N LEU A 126 14.22 39.79 -25.55
CA LEU A 126 14.95 40.01 -24.29
C LEU A 126 15.54 38.70 -23.76
N ALA A 127 16.38 38.06 -24.57
CA ALA A 127 16.94 36.75 -24.26
C ALA A 127 17.91 36.77 -23.03
N GLY A 128 18.56 37.92 -22.76
CA GLY A 128 19.40 38.12 -21.58
C GLY A 128 18.57 38.02 -20.29
N ASP A 129 17.50 38.81 -20.24
CA ASP A 129 16.59 38.87 -19.08
C ASP A 129 15.87 37.52 -18.86
N ALA A 130 15.52 36.83 -19.96
CA ALA A 130 14.95 35.50 -19.88
C ALA A 130 15.89 34.47 -19.22
N ARG A 131 17.19 34.52 -19.58
CA ARG A 131 18.20 33.65 -18.98
C ARG A 131 18.44 33.97 -17.50
N GLU A 132 18.49 35.26 -17.15
CA GLU A 132 18.60 35.71 -15.76
C GLU A 132 17.42 35.25 -14.93
N MET A 133 16.19 35.47 -15.43
CA MET A 133 14.97 35.00 -14.76
C MET A 133 14.92 33.50 -14.58
N PHE A 134 15.37 32.71 -15.56
CA PHE A 134 15.46 31.25 -15.45
C PHE A 134 16.53 30.80 -14.46
N SER A 135 17.71 31.45 -14.43
CA SER A 135 18.89 31.03 -13.68
C SER A 135 18.82 31.37 -12.18
N ALA A 136 18.18 32.48 -11.79
CA ALA A 136 18.08 32.89 -10.39
C ALA A 136 16.68 32.66 -9.81
N PRO A 137 15.62 33.43 -10.11
CA PRO A 137 14.29 33.17 -9.53
C PRO A 137 13.70 31.85 -10.01
N GLY A 138 14.01 31.42 -11.26
CA GLY A 138 13.55 30.13 -11.78
C GLY A 138 14.18 28.94 -11.08
N ALA A 139 15.48 29.01 -10.77
CA ALA A 139 16.13 27.96 -10.00
C ALA A 139 15.58 27.86 -8.57
N ALA A 140 15.42 28.98 -7.88
CA ALA A 140 14.89 29.00 -6.51
C ALA A 140 13.44 28.47 -6.44
N THR A 141 12.59 28.87 -7.41
CA THR A 141 11.20 28.36 -7.45
C THR A 141 11.15 26.87 -7.78
N PHE A 142 11.99 26.40 -8.70
CA PHE A 142 12.09 24.99 -9.04
C PHE A 142 12.56 24.17 -7.83
N GLU A 143 13.64 24.60 -7.15
CA GLU A 143 14.16 23.94 -5.96
C GLU A 143 13.09 23.83 -4.86
N SER A 144 12.37 24.94 -4.59
CA SER A 144 11.25 24.95 -3.64
C SER A 144 10.16 23.95 -4.03
N THR A 145 9.85 23.82 -5.33
CA THR A 145 8.88 22.84 -5.82
C THR A 145 9.36 21.40 -5.56
N ILE A 146 10.63 21.11 -5.82
CA ILE A 146 11.22 19.79 -5.58
C ILE A 146 11.30 19.48 -4.08
N LEU A 147 11.63 20.46 -3.23
CA LEU A 147 11.64 20.28 -1.77
C LEU A 147 10.27 19.89 -1.23
N ASN A 148 9.19 20.55 -1.66
CA ASN A 148 7.83 20.16 -1.28
C ASN A 148 7.47 18.73 -1.73
N LEU A 149 7.93 18.31 -2.89
CA LEU A 149 7.70 16.96 -3.39
C LEU A 149 8.49 15.91 -2.60
N ASN A 150 9.73 16.25 -2.20
CA ASN A 150 10.55 15.40 -1.33
C ASN A 150 9.95 15.28 0.08
N GLU A 151 9.38 16.36 0.62
CA GLU A 151 8.64 16.32 1.88
C GLU A 151 7.47 15.33 1.79
N LEU A 152 6.68 15.42 0.73
CA LEU A 152 5.56 14.51 0.47
C LEU A 152 6.03 13.05 0.39
N ALA A 153 7.17 12.79 -0.27
CA ALA A 153 7.79 11.46 -0.34
C ALA A 153 8.23 10.96 1.05
N GLY A 154 8.78 11.85 1.89
CA GLY A 154 9.17 11.56 3.27
C GLY A 154 7.98 11.15 4.13
N ILE A 155 6.86 11.88 4.02
CA ILE A 155 5.60 11.56 4.72
C ILE A 155 5.10 10.18 4.28
N GLN A 156 5.04 9.91 2.98
CA GLN A 156 4.63 8.61 2.42
C GLN A 156 5.49 7.46 2.95
N SER A 157 6.81 7.65 2.99
CA SER A 157 7.76 6.66 3.51
C SER A 157 7.51 6.36 5.00
N THR A 158 7.27 7.40 5.80
CA THR A 158 7.04 7.25 7.24
C THR A 158 5.75 6.48 7.53
N ILE A 159 4.65 6.89 6.90
CA ILE A 159 3.35 6.22 7.05
C ILE A 159 3.42 4.77 6.55
N GLY A 160 4.11 4.53 5.42
CA GLY A 160 4.33 3.18 4.90
C GLY A 160 5.06 2.27 5.90
N LYS A 161 6.10 2.79 6.58
CA LYS A 161 6.82 2.05 7.63
C LYS A 161 5.92 1.74 8.84
N ASP A 162 5.08 2.68 9.26
CA ASP A 162 4.18 2.50 10.38
C ASP A 162 3.09 1.46 10.08
N LEU A 163 2.52 1.48 8.87
CA LEU A 163 1.60 0.45 8.41
C LEU A 163 2.25 -0.93 8.35
N MET A 164 3.48 -1.03 7.86
CA MET A 164 4.22 -2.30 7.86
C MET A 164 4.49 -2.82 9.27
N ARG A 165 4.80 -1.94 10.22
CA ARG A 165 4.98 -2.34 11.63
C ARG A 165 3.68 -2.85 12.23
N ALA A 166 2.58 -2.13 12.03
CA ALA A 166 1.25 -2.56 12.48
C ALA A 166 0.85 -3.93 11.89
N SER A 167 1.09 -4.13 10.60
CA SER A 167 0.85 -5.40 9.92
C SER A 167 1.66 -6.56 10.50
N LYS A 168 2.96 -6.34 10.79
CA LYS A 168 3.81 -7.37 11.42
C LYS A 168 3.31 -7.80 12.80
N VAL A 169 2.82 -6.86 13.60
CA VAL A 169 2.24 -7.17 14.92
C VAL A 169 0.97 -8.01 14.76
N ASN A 170 0.11 -7.69 13.82
CA ASN A 170 -1.11 -8.45 13.54
C ASN A 170 -0.80 -9.87 13.05
N VAL A 171 0.18 -10.04 12.15
CA VAL A 171 0.64 -11.36 11.66
C VAL A 171 1.23 -12.19 12.79
N ALA A 172 2.01 -11.61 13.70
CA ALA A 172 2.57 -12.32 14.84
C ALA A 172 1.47 -12.81 15.81
N SER A 173 0.47 -11.98 16.09
CA SER A 173 -0.69 -12.35 16.90
C SER A 173 -1.50 -13.48 16.25
N PHE A 174 -1.68 -13.44 14.93
CA PHE A 174 -2.31 -14.51 14.17
C PHE A 174 -1.57 -15.84 14.28
N SER A 175 -0.25 -15.84 14.20
CA SER A 175 0.56 -17.05 14.33
C SER A 175 0.37 -17.71 15.70
N ILE A 176 0.31 -16.94 16.78
CA ILE A 176 0.07 -17.44 18.14
C ILE A 176 -1.33 -18.06 18.25
N ILE A 177 -2.36 -17.41 17.73
CA ILE A 177 -3.74 -17.91 17.76
C ILE A 177 -3.86 -19.22 16.97
N SER A 178 -3.26 -19.29 15.78
CA SER A 178 -3.25 -20.50 14.95
C SER A 178 -2.54 -21.66 15.65
N PHE A 179 -1.41 -21.41 16.29
CA PHE A 179 -0.68 -22.43 17.07
C PHE A 179 -1.52 -22.95 18.24
N LEU A 180 -2.21 -22.07 18.95
CA LEU A 180 -3.11 -22.43 20.06
C LEU A 180 -4.28 -23.28 19.58
N GLN A 181 -4.84 -22.98 18.41
CA GLN A 181 -5.90 -23.74 17.77
C GLN A 181 -5.46 -25.16 17.40
N ILE A 182 -4.26 -25.30 16.82
CA ILE A 182 -3.69 -26.61 16.47
C ILE A 182 -3.46 -27.44 17.74
N ALA A 183 -2.90 -26.84 18.78
CA ALA A 183 -2.70 -27.50 20.06
C ALA A 183 -4.02 -27.98 20.69
N LEU A 184 -5.05 -27.16 20.68
CA LEU A 184 -6.38 -27.50 21.17
C LEU A 184 -7.02 -28.61 20.34
N ALA A 185 -6.87 -28.63 19.03
CA ALA A 185 -7.36 -29.68 18.15
C ALA A 185 -6.68 -31.04 18.47
N ILE A 186 -5.37 -31.03 18.70
CA ILE A 186 -4.61 -32.24 19.08
C ILE A 186 -5.08 -32.77 20.44
N ILE A 187 -5.22 -31.90 21.46
CA ILE A 187 -5.71 -32.29 22.79
C ILE A 187 -7.11 -32.90 22.68
N THR A 188 -8.00 -32.27 21.93
CA THR A 188 -9.37 -32.79 21.74
C THR A 188 -9.36 -34.15 21.04
N GLY A 189 -8.51 -34.31 20.01
CA GLY A 189 -8.34 -35.62 19.35
C GLY A 189 -7.85 -36.71 20.26
N LEU A 190 -6.87 -36.42 21.13
CA LEU A 190 -6.37 -37.39 22.15
C LEU A 190 -7.46 -37.79 23.17
N VAL A 191 -8.24 -36.81 23.65
CA VAL A 191 -9.36 -37.06 24.57
C VAL A 191 -10.40 -37.98 23.92
N VAL A 192 -10.73 -37.75 22.64
CA VAL A 192 -11.67 -38.63 21.91
C VAL A 192 -11.13 -40.05 21.79
N ILE A 193 -9.85 -40.23 21.45
CA ILE A 193 -9.22 -41.55 21.34
C ILE A 193 -9.26 -42.28 22.68
N VAL A 194 -8.93 -41.62 23.80
CA VAL A 194 -8.97 -42.17 25.15
C VAL A 194 -10.39 -42.61 25.51
N LEU A 195 -11.41 -41.81 25.21
CA LEU A 195 -12.81 -42.14 25.50
C LEU A 195 -13.30 -43.35 24.68
N ILE A 196 -12.91 -43.47 23.40
CA ILE A 196 -13.24 -44.60 22.54
C ILE A 196 -12.62 -45.88 23.11
N ARG A 197 -11.33 -45.86 23.50
CA ARG A 197 -10.64 -47.01 24.11
C ARG A 197 -11.29 -47.41 25.42
N ASN A 198 -11.67 -46.46 26.27
CA ASN A 198 -12.31 -46.75 27.55
C ASN A 198 -13.72 -47.34 27.37
N SER A 199 -14.48 -46.87 26.35
CA SER A 199 -15.79 -47.42 26.01
C SER A 199 -15.71 -48.86 25.50
N GLN A 200 -14.67 -49.25 24.77
CA GLN A 200 -14.47 -50.64 24.30
C GLN A 200 -14.09 -51.61 25.42
N ILE A 201 -13.49 -51.12 26.51
CA ILE A 201 -13.14 -51.97 27.68
C ILE A 201 -14.39 -52.33 28.48
N ILE A 202 -15.43 -51.48 28.50
CA ILE A 202 -16.69 -51.70 29.23
C ILE A 202 -17.62 -52.69 28.51
N GLN A 203 -17.45 -52.91 27.19
CA GLN A 203 -18.29 -53.82 26.39
C GLN A 203 -17.71 -55.21 26.20
N LYS A 204 -16.79 -55.71 27.03
CA LYS A 204 -16.43 -57.13 27.02
C LYS A 204 -17.62 -57.93 27.53
N PRO A 205 -18.27 -58.81 26.70
CA PRO A 205 -19.31 -59.70 27.18
C PRO A 205 -18.71 -60.64 28.22
N GLY A 206 -19.39 -60.71 29.38
CA GLY A 206 -19.01 -61.66 30.42
C GLY A 206 -19.06 -63.09 29.90
N PRO A 207 -18.25 -64.04 30.48
CA PRO A 207 -18.20 -65.37 29.97
C PRO A 207 -19.57 -66.07 30.06
N ASP A 208 -19.99 -66.59 28.91
CA ASP A 208 -21.23 -67.38 28.77
C ASP A 208 -21.23 -68.50 29.88
N ARG A 209 -22.16 -68.42 30.83
CA ARG A 209 -22.49 -69.45 31.70
C ARG A 209 -23.16 -70.56 30.88
N LYS A 210 -22.43 -71.61 30.48
CA LYS A 210 -23.00 -72.86 29.97
C LYS A 210 -23.99 -73.38 30.98
N LYS A 211 -25.28 -73.36 30.64
CA LYS A 211 -26.30 -74.07 31.33
C LYS A 211 -26.02 -75.55 31.19
N SER A 212 -25.62 -76.25 32.34
CA SER A 212 -25.53 -77.68 32.49
C SER A 212 -26.95 -78.28 32.31
N GLN A 213 -27.20 -78.94 31.16
CA GLN A 213 -28.38 -79.82 31.00
C GLN A 213 -28.16 -81.04 31.75
N TYR A 214 -28.87 -81.22 32.84
CA TYR A 214 -29.03 -82.54 33.54
C TYR A 214 -29.96 -83.40 32.67
N PHE A 215 -29.43 -84.46 32.10
CA PHE A 215 -30.19 -85.54 31.52
C PHE A 215 -30.72 -86.36 32.70
N ASN A 216 -32.05 -86.48 32.87
CA ASN A 216 -32.73 -87.44 33.69
C ASN A 216 -33.06 -88.67 32.88
N LEU A 217 -32.38 -89.80 33.17
CA LEU A 217 -32.77 -91.15 32.71
C LEU A 217 -33.67 -91.78 33.79
N ASN A 218 -34.97 -92.04 33.39
CA ASN A 218 -35.77 -93.15 33.77
C ASN A 218 -36.79 -93.43 32.72
#